data_5d7ab232a51f771206ca64273dcd12e3
#
_entry.id   5d7ab232a51f771206ca64273dcd12e3
#
_cell.length_a   1.000
_cell.length_b   1.000
_cell.length_c   1.000
_cell.angle_alpha   90.00
_cell.angle_beta   90.00
_cell.angle_gamma   90.00
#
_symmetry.space_group_name_H-M   'P 1'
#
loop_
_entity.id
_entity.type
_entity.pdbx_description
1 polymer ?
#
loop_
_entity_poly.entity_id
_entity_poly.type
_entity_poly.pdbx_seq_one_letter_code
_entity_poly.pdbx_strand_id
1 'polypeptide(L)'
;MKALVRKLGNIHPDHQRIFKGAFRVAVFLLLGKAAGAIKEMAVAYRYGVSDAVDAYQFTMTMGTWLPVTIVGVLSVVLIPVLVRLARTGGAEKELFIRELQGWVAAAGVALALLTWFAWPYVVERLGQGLSAQVRAMTGDLLIAFAPVAALLLIAGISAARLRAQERHVNTLLDSVPAVATLAWVMLAASAEGVGPLLWGTLVGYAIQTVWLAWLAARADGGFWGAPKLTLRSPHWPELMGAAGVMLIGQVAMSFVGPLDQYAAANLGANANATLGYASRLLSLLLGIGAVSVGRAALPVLADVQARGDTARARSMALKWSLLMVAAGAGAVALGWVLAPWGVSVLFERGAFTAENTAAVAHVLRWGLLQLPFYFGVLILVQLLASQNRYRIMAAIAVANFALKAVLNTVLAPRMGAAGIMLATSLMYVLSFACYLAVAMRKAEPKEAD
;
A
#
# COMPACT_ATOMS: atom_id res chain seq x y z
N MET A 1 -30.41 -14.24 3.10
CA MET A 1 -29.91 -13.98 1.73
C MET A 1 -31.06 -13.60 0.77
N LYS A 2 -32.18 -14.35 0.65
CA LYS A 2 -33.33 -14.02 -0.22
C LYS A 2 -34.02 -12.69 0.12
N ALA A 3 -34.15 -12.29 1.38
CA ALA A 3 -34.76 -11.03 1.80
C ALA A 3 -33.90 -9.80 1.44
N LEU A 4 -32.55 -9.91 1.48
CA LEU A 4 -31.63 -8.88 1.05
C LEU A 4 -31.68 -8.67 -0.46
N VAL A 5 -31.77 -9.76 -1.23
CA VAL A 5 -31.88 -9.72 -2.70
C VAL A 5 -33.21 -9.08 -3.14
N ARG A 6 -34.28 -9.30 -2.38
CA ARG A 6 -35.60 -8.69 -2.68
C ARG A 6 -35.68 -7.19 -2.35
N LYS A 7 -34.91 -6.72 -1.36
CA LYS A 7 -34.73 -5.28 -1.05
C LYS A 7 -33.87 -4.55 -2.07
N LEU A 8 -32.92 -5.24 -2.71
CA LEU A 8 -32.06 -4.70 -3.76
C LEU A 8 -32.80 -4.50 -5.11
N GLY A 9 -33.93 -5.17 -5.33
CA GLY A 9 -34.71 -5.04 -6.57
C GLY A 9 -35.39 -3.68 -6.78
N ASN A 10 -35.52 -2.88 -5.71
CA ASN A 10 -36.16 -1.56 -5.75
C ASN A 10 -35.18 -0.38 -5.72
N ILE A 11 -33.87 -0.66 -5.90
CA ILE A 11 -32.82 0.37 -5.88
C ILE A 11 -32.51 0.77 -7.34
N HIS A 12 -32.30 2.08 -7.56
CA HIS A 12 -31.94 2.62 -8.86
C HIS A 12 -30.78 1.81 -9.52
N PRO A 13 -30.81 1.53 -10.82
CA PRO A 13 -29.83 0.69 -11.52
C PRO A 13 -28.36 1.06 -11.25
N ASP A 14 -28.07 2.36 -11.09
CA ASP A 14 -26.71 2.84 -10.79
C ASP A 14 -26.22 2.38 -9.42
N HIS A 15 -27.09 2.35 -8.40
CA HIS A 15 -26.72 1.84 -7.08
C HIS A 15 -26.47 0.33 -7.09
N GLN A 16 -27.21 -0.42 -7.91
CA GLN A 16 -26.96 -1.86 -8.11
C GLN A 16 -25.60 -2.11 -8.79
N ARG A 17 -25.23 -1.27 -9.77
CA ARG A 17 -23.94 -1.34 -10.48
C ARG A 17 -22.78 -1.05 -9.53
N ILE A 18 -22.90 0.00 -8.73
CA ILE A 18 -21.91 0.36 -7.69
C ILE A 18 -21.78 -0.77 -6.67
N PHE A 19 -22.89 -1.32 -6.17
CA PHE A 19 -22.87 -2.41 -5.19
C PHE A 19 -22.20 -3.67 -5.74
N LYS A 20 -22.56 -4.10 -6.96
CA LYS A 20 -21.95 -5.27 -7.61
C LYS A 20 -20.44 -5.07 -7.84
N GLY A 21 -20.04 -3.87 -8.29
CA GLY A 21 -18.63 -3.52 -8.45
C GLY A 21 -17.87 -3.58 -7.12
N ALA A 22 -18.42 -2.95 -6.08
CA ALA A 22 -17.84 -2.94 -4.75
C ALA A 22 -17.75 -4.35 -4.14
N PHE A 23 -18.74 -5.20 -4.33
CA PHE A 23 -18.71 -6.59 -3.87
C PHE A 23 -17.61 -7.40 -4.57
N ARG A 24 -17.48 -7.28 -5.92
CA ARG A 24 -16.40 -7.94 -6.67
C ARG A 24 -15.02 -7.50 -6.19
N VAL A 25 -14.82 -6.20 -6.02
CA VAL A 25 -13.56 -5.67 -5.49
C VAL A 25 -13.25 -6.22 -4.09
N ALA A 26 -14.28 -6.34 -3.22
CA ALA A 26 -14.11 -6.92 -1.89
C ALA A 26 -13.66 -8.38 -1.94
N VAL A 27 -14.31 -9.18 -2.78
CA VAL A 27 -13.96 -10.60 -2.94
C VAL A 27 -12.54 -10.73 -3.50
N PHE A 28 -12.18 -9.98 -4.54
CA PHE A 28 -10.85 -10.02 -5.13
C PHE A 28 -9.77 -9.56 -4.13
N LEU A 29 -10.06 -8.53 -3.34
CA LEU A 29 -9.15 -8.06 -2.30
C LEU A 29 -8.94 -9.12 -1.21
N LEU A 30 -10.00 -9.80 -0.77
CA LEU A 30 -9.91 -10.88 0.22
C LEU A 30 -9.11 -12.07 -0.32
N LEU A 31 -9.36 -12.48 -1.56
CA LEU A 31 -8.59 -13.54 -2.22
C LEU A 31 -7.12 -13.17 -2.34
N GLY A 32 -6.82 -11.91 -2.74
CA GLY A 32 -5.45 -11.42 -2.82
C GLY A 32 -4.75 -11.40 -1.46
N LYS A 33 -5.46 -10.96 -0.41
CA LYS A 33 -4.91 -11.00 0.96
C LYS A 33 -4.70 -12.43 1.47
N ALA A 34 -5.62 -13.35 1.16
CA ALA A 34 -5.45 -14.76 1.49
C ALA A 34 -4.22 -15.36 0.79
N ALA A 35 -4.05 -15.12 -0.51
CA ALA A 35 -2.86 -15.55 -1.24
C ALA A 35 -1.57 -14.98 -0.65
N GLY A 36 -1.56 -13.69 -0.30
CA GLY A 36 -0.45 -13.06 0.40
C GLY A 36 -0.16 -13.69 1.77
N ALA A 37 -1.19 -13.98 2.56
CA ALA A 37 -1.04 -14.64 3.86
C ALA A 37 -0.47 -16.07 3.72
N ILE A 38 -0.97 -16.84 2.77
CA ILE A 38 -0.48 -18.21 2.50
C ILE A 38 0.99 -18.14 2.04
N LYS A 39 1.37 -17.17 1.21
CA LYS A 39 2.76 -16.95 0.82
C LYS A 39 3.64 -16.68 2.05
N GLU A 40 3.22 -15.79 2.96
CA GLU A 40 4.00 -15.50 4.17
C GLU A 40 4.09 -16.74 5.10
N MET A 41 3.02 -17.54 5.19
CA MET A 41 3.05 -18.82 5.93
C MET A 41 4.07 -19.80 5.32
N ALA A 42 4.16 -19.90 3.99
CA ALA A 42 5.14 -20.73 3.31
C ALA A 42 6.58 -20.25 3.51
N VAL A 43 6.78 -18.92 3.45
CA VAL A 43 8.09 -18.31 3.75
C VAL A 43 8.49 -18.58 5.20
N ALA A 44 7.57 -18.38 6.15
CA ALA A 44 7.81 -18.70 7.56
C ALA A 44 8.13 -20.18 7.80
N TYR A 45 7.35 -21.06 7.17
CA TYR A 45 7.58 -22.52 7.25
C TYR A 45 8.98 -22.91 6.78
N ARG A 46 9.43 -22.31 5.66
CA ARG A 46 10.66 -22.70 4.99
C ARG A 46 11.91 -22.02 5.54
N TYR A 47 11.81 -20.76 5.89
CA TYR A 47 12.94 -19.91 6.26
C TYR A 47 12.92 -19.46 7.73
N GLY A 48 11.76 -19.49 8.40
CA GLY A 48 11.62 -18.94 9.75
C GLY A 48 11.96 -17.44 9.80
N VAL A 49 12.56 -17.03 10.91
CA VAL A 49 13.22 -15.72 11.06
C VAL A 49 14.70 -15.94 10.79
N SER A 50 15.18 -15.48 9.64
CA SER A 50 16.52 -15.78 9.13
C SER A 50 17.12 -14.64 8.30
N ASP A 51 18.42 -14.72 8.05
CA ASP A 51 19.17 -13.79 7.21
C ASP A 51 18.58 -13.65 5.79
N ALA A 52 18.07 -14.74 5.22
CA ALA A 52 17.42 -14.72 3.91
C ALA A 52 16.14 -13.88 3.92
N VAL A 53 15.33 -13.98 4.98
CA VAL A 53 14.12 -13.17 5.15
C VAL A 53 14.47 -11.73 5.49
N ASP A 54 15.50 -11.49 6.29
CA ASP A 54 16.03 -10.13 6.56
C ASP A 54 16.45 -9.44 5.27
N ALA A 55 17.26 -10.09 4.43
CA ALA A 55 17.68 -9.59 3.14
C ALA A 55 16.49 -9.32 2.23
N TYR A 56 15.54 -10.26 2.17
CA TYR A 56 14.35 -10.13 1.33
C TYR A 56 13.45 -8.97 1.75
N GLN A 57 13.15 -8.80 3.04
CA GLN A 57 12.30 -7.72 3.54
C GLN A 57 12.95 -6.36 3.33
N PHE A 58 14.27 -6.24 3.59
CA PHE A 58 15.03 -5.03 3.32
C PHE A 58 14.99 -4.68 1.83
N THR A 59 15.35 -5.63 0.95
CA THR A 59 15.41 -5.41 -0.50
C THR A 59 14.01 -5.14 -1.07
N MET A 60 12.99 -5.85 -0.62
CA MET A 60 11.61 -5.65 -1.05
C MET A 60 11.15 -4.21 -0.75
N THR A 61 11.40 -3.71 0.45
CA THR A 61 10.97 -2.37 0.84
C THR A 61 11.77 -1.28 0.13
N MET A 62 13.10 -1.38 0.15
CA MET A 62 13.98 -0.36 -0.44
C MET A 62 13.90 -0.35 -1.97
N GLY A 63 13.90 -1.52 -2.61
CA GLY A 63 13.87 -1.64 -4.07
C GLY A 63 12.51 -1.30 -4.70
N THR A 64 11.40 -1.50 -3.99
CA THR A 64 10.07 -1.22 -4.53
C THR A 64 9.48 0.12 -4.08
N TRP A 65 10.08 0.79 -3.09
CA TRP A 65 9.54 2.03 -2.54
C TRP A 65 9.29 3.10 -3.60
N LEU A 66 10.28 3.40 -4.42
CA LEU A 66 10.18 4.48 -5.41
C LEU A 66 9.15 4.18 -6.51
N PRO A 67 9.18 3.01 -7.19
CA PRO A 67 8.17 2.69 -8.20
C PRO A 67 6.74 2.63 -7.61
N VAL A 68 6.54 2.09 -6.41
CA VAL A 68 5.23 2.05 -5.74
C VAL A 68 4.72 3.46 -5.44
N THR A 69 5.59 4.36 -4.99
CA THR A 69 5.25 5.77 -4.74
C THR A 69 4.81 6.48 -6.03
N ILE A 70 5.57 6.31 -7.11
CA ILE A 70 5.24 6.89 -8.42
C ILE A 70 3.89 6.37 -8.92
N VAL A 71 3.67 5.05 -8.86
CA VAL A 71 2.39 4.43 -9.25
C VAL A 71 1.24 4.96 -8.40
N GLY A 72 1.45 5.15 -7.09
CA GLY A 72 0.46 5.71 -6.18
C GLY A 72 -0.01 7.09 -6.63
N VAL A 73 0.93 8.00 -6.88
CA VAL A 73 0.63 9.37 -7.36
C VAL A 73 -0.03 9.34 -8.74
N LEU A 74 0.59 8.66 -9.70
CA LEU A 74 0.09 8.62 -11.07
C LEU A 74 -1.29 7.98 -11.16
N SER A 75 -1.59 6.95 -10.37
CA SER A 75 -2.91 6.31 -10.37
C SER A 75 -4.03 7.28 -10.02
N VAL A 76 -3.81 8.18 -9.08
CA VAL A 76 -4.84 9.14 -8.65
C VAL A 76 -5.10 10.19 -9.73
N VAL A 77 -4.03 10.69 -10.36
CA VAL A 77 -4.13 11.78 -11.35
C VAL A 77 -4.53 11.26 -12.73
N LEU A 78 -4.05 10.07 -13.11
CA LEU A 78 -4.25 9.51 -14.44
C LEU A 78 -5.69 9.01 -14.66
N ILE A 79 -6.33 8.42 -13.63
CA ILE A 79 -7.67 7.85 -13.79
C ILE A 79 -8.69 8.88 -14.28
N PRO A 80 -8.83 10.11 -13.72
CA PRO A 80 -9.75 11.13 -14.24
C PRO A 80 -9.47 11.52 -15.69
N VAL A 81 -8.19 11.65 -16.08
CA VAL A 81 -7.79 11.97 -17.46
C VAL A 81 -8.23 10.84 -18.40
N LEU A 82 -7.96 9.59 -18.06
CA LEU A 82 -8.34 8.44 -18.87
C LEU A 82 -9.87 8.27 -18.98
N VAL A 83 -10.63 8.57 -17.93
CA VAL A 83 -12.11 8.53 -17.96
C VAL A 83 -12.65 9.58 -18.93
N ARG A 84 -12.08 10.79 -18.97
CA ARG A 84 -12.46 11.81 -19.95
C ARG A 84 -12.12 11.38 -21.37
N LEU A 85 -10.90 10.91 -21.59
CA LEU A 85 -10.45 10.41 -22.91
C LEU A 85 -11.24 9.19 -23.41
N ALA A 86 -11.76 8.37 -22.51
CA ALA A 86 -12.62 7.26 -22.89
C ALA A 86 -13.97 7.72 -23.48
N ARG A 87 -14.43 8.94 -23.12
CA ARG A 87 -15.68 9.53 -23.66
C ARG A 87 -15.46 10.24 -24.99
N THR A 88 -14.32 10.89 -25.18
CA THR A 88 -13.99 11.61 -26.42
C THR A 88 -13.54 10.65 -27.54
N GLY A 89 -12.86 9.55 -27.18
CA GLY A 89 -12.41 8.53 -28.14
C GLY A 89 -11.41 9.04 -29.20
N GLY A 90 -11.20 8.25 -30.25
CA GLY A 90 -10.48 8.66 -31.44
C GLY A 90 -8.95 8.78 -31.30
N ALA A 91 -8.36 9.54 -32.24
CA ALA A 91 -6.91 9.67 -32.39
C ALA A 91 -6.21 10.32 -31.18
N GLU A 92 -6.90 11.18 -30.46
CA GLU A 92 -6.35 11.84 -29.25
C GLU A 92 -6.10 10.87 -28.11
N LYS A 93 -7.07 9.98 -27.85
CA LYS A 93 -6.91 8.90 -26.86
C LYS A 93 -5.76 7.98 -27.25
N GLU A 94 -5.71 7.60 -28.53
CA GLU A 94 -4.66 6.74 -29.07
C GLU A 94 -3.28 7.36 -28.88
N LEU A 95 -3.12 8.63 -29.26
CA LEU A 95 -1.85 9.34 -29.11
C LEU A 95 -1.41 9.38 -27.65
N PHE A 96 -2.31 9.78 -26.73
CA PHE A 96 -1.99 9.86 -25.29
C PHE A 96 -1.57 8.51 -24.73
N ILE A 97 -2.28 7.41 -25.05
CA ILE A 97 -1.94 6.08 -24.56
C ILE A 97 -0.58 5.62 -25.10
N ARG A 98 -0.26 5.88 -26.37
CA ARG A 98 1.06 5.54 -26.95
C ARG A 98 2.20 6.32 -26.29
N GLU A 99 1.99 7.60 -26.05
CA GLU A 99 2.95 8.45 -25.33
C GLU A 99 3.11 7.98 -23.88
N LEU A 100 1.99 7.70 -23.20
CA LEU A 100 2.01 7.18 -21.82
C LEU A 100 2.79 5.86 -21.73
N GLN A 101 2.56 4.92 -22.65
CA GLN A 101 3.30 3.64 -22.69
C GLN A 101 4.80 3.86 -22.92
N GLY A 102 5.17 4.78 -23.84
CA GLY A 102 6.56 5.11 -24.12
C GLY A 102 7.27 5.69 -22.90
N TRP A 103 6.67 6.69 -22.27
CA TRP A 103 7.25 7.31 -21.06
C TRP A 103 7.26 6.39 -19.85
N VAL A 104 6.25 5.55 -19.67
CA VAL A 104 6.23 4.53 -18.61
C VAL A 104 7.33 3.49 -18.82
N ALA A 105 7.53 3.03 -20.05
CA ALA A 105 8.61 2.08 -20.34
C ALA A 105 9.99 2.72 -20.13
N ALA A 106 10.21 3.96 -20.63
CA ALA A 106 11.46 4.69 -20.44
C ALA A 106 11.74 4.95 -18.95
N ALA A 107 10.74 5.42 -18.19
CA ALA A 107 10.85 5.62 -16.75
C ALA A 107 11.10 4.30 -16.01
N GLY A 108 10.47 3.21 -16.45
CA GLY A 108 10.70 1.87 -15.91
C GLY A 108 12.15 1.41 -16.09
N VAL A 109 12.69 1.56 -17.30
CA VAL A 109 14.10 1.26 -17.56
C VAL A 109 15.02 2.15 -16.73
N ALA A 110 14.73 3.46 -16.68
CA ALA A 110 15.52 4.39 -15.87
C ALA A 110 15.49 4.01 -14.37
N LEU A 111 14.34 3.59 -13.83
CA LEU A 111 14.22 3.12 -12.46
C LEU A 111 14.97 1.81 -12.23
N ALA A 112 14.92 0.87 -13.17
CA ALA A 112 15.68 -0.38 -13.08
C ALA A 112 17.18 -0.10 -13.04
N LEU A 113 17.68 0.75 -13.93
CA LEU A 113 19.08 1.18 -13.95
C LEU A 113 19.44 1.94 -12.67
N LEU A 114 18.61 2.88 -12.24
CA LEU A 114 18.81 3.61 -10.99
C LEU A 114 18.92 2.64 -9.80
N THR A 115 17.98 1.68 -9.69
CA THR A 115 18.00 0.66 -8.63
C THR A 115 19.29 -0.15 -8.71
N TRP A 116 19.70 -0.58 -9.90
CA TRP A 116 20.92 -1.38 -10.10
C TRP A 116 22.19 -0.63 -9.67
N PHE A 117 22.38 0.59 -10.15
CA PHE A 117 23.59 1.35 -9.89
C PHE A 117 23.61 2.01 -8.50
N ALA A 118 22.46 2.39 -7.96
CA ALA A 118 22.38 2.98 -6.63
C ALA A 118 22.43 1.94 -5.50
N TRP A 119 22.18 0.66 -5.79
CA TRP A 119 22.03 -0.39 -4.77
C TRP A 119 23.25 -0.55 -3.85
N PRO A 120 24.48 -0.62 -4.36
CA PRO A 120 25.67 -0.70 -3.48
C PRO A 120 25.70 0.45 -2.47
N TYR A 121 25.38 1.67 -2.92
CA TYR A 121 25.32 2.84 -2.06
C TYR A 121 24.20 2.78 -1.03
N VAL A 122 23.01 2.29 -1.45
CA VAL A 122 21.87 2.07 -0.54
C VAL A 122 22.25 1.08 0.57
N VAL A 123 22.85 -0.05 0.21
CA VAL A 123 23.28 -1.07 1.20
C VAL A 123 24.38 -0.54 2.10
N GLU A 124 25.36 0.18 1.56
CA GLU A 124 26.44 0.78 2.34
C GLU A 124 25.95 1.81 3.35
N ARG A 125 24.98 2.65 2.97
CA ARG A 125 24.49 3.75 3.82
C ARG A 125 23.31 3.36 4.72
N LEU A 126 22.39 2.58 4.20
CA LEU A 126 21.14 2.23 4.89
C LEU A 126 21.17 0.82 5.50
N GLY A 127 22.11 -0.03 5.08
CA GLY A 127 22.28 -1.39 5.57
C GLY A 127 23.52 -1.58 6.47
N GLN A 128 24.01 -0.54 7.14
CA GLN A 128 25.25 -0.62 7.94
C GLN A 128 25.18 -1.66 9.06
N GLY A 129 24.02 -1.81 9.69
CA GLY A 129 23.81 -2.79 10.76
C GLY A 129 23.51 -4.21 10.29
N LEU A 130 23.37 -4.44 8.97
CA LEU A 130 23.17 -5.77 8.41
C LEU A 130 24.49 -6.56 8.45
N SER A 131 24.40 -7.87 8.72
CA SER A 131 25.55 -8.77 8.64
C SER A 131 26.15 -8.81 7.22
N ALA A 132 27.42 -9.20 7.09
CA ALA A 132 28.05 -9.34 5.79
C ALA A 132 27.31 -10.33 4.88
N GLN A 133 26.75 -11.39 5.46
CA GLN A 133 25.95 -12.40 4.76
C GLN A 133 24.64 -11.81 4.24
N VAL A 134 23.90 -11.07 5.08
CA VAL A 134 22.65 -10.41 4.67
C VAL A 134 22.92 -9.39 3.56
N ARG A 135 24.00 -8.60 3.66
CA ARG A 135 24.40 -7.66 2.59
C ARG A 135 24.70 -8.35 1.27
N ALA A 136 25.41 -9.48 1.30
CA ALA A 136 25.65 -10.29 0.09
C ALA A 136 24.34 -10.77 -0.54
N MET A 137 23.43 -11.32 0.27
CA MET A 137 22.09 -11.78 -0.17
C MET A 137 21.23 -10.65 -0.75
N THR A 138 21.35 -9.40 -0.26
CA THR A 138 20.67 -8.26 -0.88
C THR A 138 21.21 -7.95 -2.28
N GLY A 139 22.51 -8.17 -2.51
CA GLY A 139 23.14 -8.10 -3.83
C GLY A 139 22.57 -9.13 -4.81
N ASP A 140 22.43 -10.39 -4.36
CA ASP A 140 21.83 -11.44 -5.18
C ASP A 140 20.36 -11.09 -5.54
N LEU A 141 19.59 -10.59 -4.59
CA LEU A 141 18.20 -10.18 -4.79
C LEU A 141 18.05 -9.03 -5.79
N LEU A 142 19.09 -8.22 -5.99
CA LEU A 142 19.08 -7.12 -6.95
C LEU A 142 18.78 -7.59 -8.39
N ILE A 143 19.19 -8.80 -8.75
CA ILE A 143 18.90 -9.43 -10.06
C ILE A 143 17.39 -9.43 -10.34
N ALA A 144 16.57 -9.64 -9.30
CA ALA A 144 15.12 -9.59 -9.41
C ALA A 144 14.58 -8.17 -9.21
N PHE A 145 15.03 -7.45 -8.19
CA PHE A 145 14.40 -6.20 -7.78
C PHE A 145 14.68 -5.02 -8.69
N ALA A 146 15.81 -5.00 -9.41
CA ALA A 146 16.05 -3.99 -10.43
C ALA A 146 15.02 -4.07 -11.58
N PRO A 147 14.82 -5.21 -12.27
CA PRO A 147 13.75 -5.31 -13.27
C PRO A 147 12.34 -5.20 -12.66
N VAL A 148 12.11 -5.66 -11.43
CA VAL A 148 10.81 -5.51 -10.74
C VAL A 148 10.43 -4.04 -10.58
N ALA A 149 11.37 -3.12 -10.41
CA ALA A 149 11.06 -1.69 -10.38
C ALA A 149 10.39 -1.20 -11.68
N ALA A 150 10.85 -1.66 -12.83
CA ALA A 150 10.22 -1.37 -14.12
C ALA A 150 8.87 -2.07 -14.27
N LEU A 151 8.81 -3.35 -13.89
CA LEU A 151 7.58 -4.14 -13.99
C LEU A 151 6.46 -3.55 -13.13
N LEU A 152 6.75 -3.10 -11.92
CA LEU A 152 5.79 -2.43 -11.04
C LEU A 152 5.20 -1.18 -11.66
N LEU A 153 6.02 -0.35 -12.32
CA LEU A 153 5.55 0.86 -12.95
C LEU A 153 4.60 0.54 -14.12
N ILE A 154 4.98 -0.39 -14.99
CA ILE A 154 4.15 -0.82 -16.12
C ILE A 154 2.85 -1.47 -15.65
N ALA A 155 2.92 -2.37 -14.66
CA ALA A 155 1.74 -3.02 -14.08
C ALA A 155 0.80 -2.00 -13.42
N GLY A 156 1.33 -1.05 -12.64
CA GLY A 156 0.55 -0.03 -11.94
C GLY A 156 -0.22 0.89 -12.90
N ILE A 157 0.42 1.33 -13.98
CA ILE A 157 -0.23 2.15 -15.01
C ILE A 157 -1.25 1.34 -15.82
N SER A 158 -0.96 0.08 -16.12
CA SER A 158 -1.93 -0.83 -16.76
C SER A 158 -3.15 -1.06 -15.88
N ALA A 159 -2.95 -1.22 -14.57
CA ALA A 159 -4.02 -1.30 -13.59
C ALA A 159 -4.85 0.00 -13.50
N ALA A 160 -4.22 1.18 -13.60
CA ALA A 160 -4.92 2.46 -13.64
C ALA A 160 -5.80 2.59 -14.90
N ARG A 161 -5.32 2.14 -16.06
CA ARG A 161 -6.10 2.08 -17.32
C ARG A 161 -7.33 1.18 -17.18
N LEU A 162 -7.20 0.00 -16.56
CA LEU A 162 -8.33 -0.90 -16.30
C LEU A 162 -9.33 -0.28 -15.33
N ARG A 163 -8.86 0.36 -14.25
CA ARG A 163 -9.72 1.04 -13.27
C ARG A 163 -10.52 2.18 -13.89
N ALA A 164 -9.92 2.95 -14.80
CA ALA A 164 -10.61 4.00 -15.53
C ALA A 164 -11.80 3.48 -16.38
N GLN A 165 -11.79 2.19 -16.71
CA GLN A 165 -12.87 1.50 -17.43
C GLN A 165 -13.75 0.62 -16.53
N GLU A 166 -13.72 0.86 -15.22
CA GLU A 166 -14.47 0.09 -14.19
C GLU A 166 -14.15 -1.42 -14.20
N ARG A 167 -12.99 -1.82 -14.74
CA ARG A 167 -12.55 -3.21 -14.75
C ARG A 167 -11.67 -3.49 -13.54
N HIS A 168 -12.19 -4.14 -12.53
CA HIS A 168 -11.53 -4.36 -11.25
C HIS A 168 -10.72 -5.66 -11.15
N VAL A 169 -10.49 -6.34 -12.26
CA VAL A 169 -9.70 -7.58 -12.31
C VAL A 169 -8.25 -7.39 -11.86
N ASN A 170 -7.72 -6.17 -12.00
CA ASN A 170 -6.39 -5.81 -11.50
C ASN A 170 -6.23 -6.14 -10.01
N THR A 171 -7.29 -5.95 -9.19
CA THR A 171 -7.24 -6.25 -7.74
C THR A 171 -7.00 -7.74 -7.45
N LEU A 172 -7.48 -8.63 -8.30
CA LEU A 172 -7.16 -10.06 -8.20
C LEU A 172 -5.73 -10.34 -8.66
N LEU A 173 -5.31 -9.72 -9.76
CA LEU A 173 -3.97 -9.93 -10.34
C LEU A 173 -2.84 -9.37 -9.45
N ASP A 174 -3.15 -8.49 -8.52
CA ASP A 174 -2.20 -8.03 -7.49
C ASP A 174 -1.72 -9.18 -6.58
N SER A 175 -2.40 -10.33 -6.58
CA SER A 175 -1.97 -11.53 -5.87
C SER A 175 -1.00 -12.43 -6.65
N VAL A 176 -0.83 -12.23 -7.95
CA VAL A 176 0.01 -13.10 -8.80
C VAL A 176 1.46 -13.20 -8.31
N PRO A 177 2.15 -12.11 -7.91
CA PRO A 177 3.49 -12.22 -7.36
C PRO A 177 3.54 -13.06 -6.07
N ALA A 178 2.51 -12.97 -5.22
CA ALA A 178 2.44 -13.76 -4.00
C ALA A 178 2.26 -15.26 -4.32
N VAL A 179 1.39 -15.60 -5.27
CA VAL A 179 1.17 -17.00 -5.71
C VAL A 179 2.42 -17.57 -6.37
N ALA A 180 3.10 -16.80 -7.22
CA ALA A 180 4.34 -17.24 -7.86
C ALA A 180 5.45 -17.46 -6.82
N THR A 181 5.63 -16.55 -5.88
CA THR A 181 6.61 -16.71 -4.78
C THR A 181 6.26 -17.94 -3.92
N LEU A 182 4.98 -18.13 -3.58
CA LEU A 182 4.50 -19.31 -2.87
C LEU A 182 4.90 -20.61 -3.61
N ALA A 183 4.59 -20.68 -4.90
CA ALA A 183 4.92 -21.86 -5.71
C ALA A 183 6.44 -22.12 -5.73
N TRP A 184 7.24 -21.09 -5.96
CA TRP A 184 8.70 -21.22 -5.99
C TRP A 184 9.28 -21.66 -4.65
N VAL A 185 8.82 -21.05 -3.55
CA VAL A 185 9.26 -21.41 -2.19
C VAL A 185 8.89 -22.84 -1.85
N MET A 186 7.69 -23.31 -2.22
CA MET A 186 7.24 -24.67 -1.90
C MET A 186 7.87 -25.76 -2.80
N LEU A 187 8.18 -25.44 -4.06
CA LEU A 187 8.75 -26.38 -5.02
C LEU A 187 10.28 -26.45 -4.96
N ALA A 188 10.94 -25.50 -4.32
CA ALA A 188 12.41 -25.49 -4.21
C ALA A 188 12.92 -26.71 -3.43
N ALA A 189 13.98 -27.32 -3.90
CA ALA A 189 14.58 -28.50 -3.27
C ALA A 189 15.24 -28.19 -1.92
N SER A 190 15.85 -26.98 -1.79
CA SER A 190 16.48 -26.54 -0.55
C SER A 190 15.95 -25.16 -0.11
N ALA A 191 16.09 -24.84 1.18
CA ALA A 191 15.83 -23.53 1.75
C ALA A 191 17.12 -22.67 1.84
N GLU A 192 18.20 -23.14 1.26
CA GLU A 192 19.46 -22.42 1.27
C GLU A 192 19.42 -21.23 0.32
N GLY A 193 19.85 -20.06 0.80
CA GLY A 193 19.93 -18.84 0.03
C GLY A 193 18.57 -18.20 -0.32
N VAL A 194 18.63 -17.14 -1.12
CA VAL A 194 17.48 -16.31 -1.50
C VAL A 194 16.87 -16.66 -2.86
N GLY A 195 17.39 -17.69 -3.52
CA GLY A 195 16.99 -18.05 -4.89
C GLY A 195 15.48 -18.23 -5.10
N PRO A 196 14.76 -19.02 -4.28
CA PRO A 196 13.31 -19.18 -4.40
C PRO A 196 12.53 -17.86 -4.22
N LEU A 197 12.97 -16.99 -3.32
CA LEU A 197 12.37 -15.68 -3.11
C LEU A 197 12.64 -14.74 -4.29
N LEU A 198 13.87 -14.79 -4.84
CA LEU A 198 14.29 -14.03 -6.01
C LEU A 198 13.45 -14.39 -7.23
N TRP A 199 13.48 -15.66 -7.63
CA TRP A 199 12.81 -16.10 -8.85
C TRP A 199 11.29 -16.04 -8.74
N GLY A 200 10.73 -16.39 -7.58
CA GLY A 200 9.30 -16.27 -7.33
C GLY A 200 8.81 -14.84 -7.46
N THR A 201 9.59 -13.89 -6.96
CA THR A 201 9.27 -12.46 -7.06
C THR A 201 9.37 -11.98 -8.51
N LEU A 202 10.48 -12.23 -9.20
CA LEU A 202 10.71 -11.77 -10.57
C LEU A 202 9.66 -12.33 -11.53
N VAL A 203 9.47 -13.64 -11.53
CA VAL A 203 8.50 -14.32 -12.40
C VAL A 203 7.07 -13.87 -12.08
N GLY A 204 6.75 -13.75 -10.80
CA GLY A 204 5.44 -13.26 -10.38
C GLY A 204 5.10 -11.87 -10.89
N TYR A 205 6.00 -10.92 -10.74
CA TYR A 205 5.80 -9.57 -11.27
C TYR A 205 5.83 -9.52 -12.80
N ALA A 206 6.63 -10.36 -13.47
CA ALA A 206 6.64 -10.46 -14.92
C ALA A 206 5.29 -10.98 -15.45
N ILE A 207 4.76 -12.06 -14.89
CA ILE A 207 3.43 -12.60 -15.24
C ILE A 207 2.34 -11.54 -15.00
N GLN A 208 2.32 -10.92 -13.81
CA GLN A 208 1.36 -9.87 -13.48
C GLN A 208 1.41 -8.73 -14.50
N THR A 209 2.60 -8.24 -14.82
CA THR A 209 2.79 -7.12 -15.73
C THR A 209 2.30 -7.43 -17.15
N VAL A 210 2.71 -8.58 -17.70
CA VAL A 210 2.29 -9.02 -19.03
C VAL A 210 0.77 -9.16 -19.09
N TRP A 211 0.19 -9.80 -18.07
CA TRP A 211 -1.26 -10.03 -18.01
C TRP A 211 -2.04 -8.72 -17.89
N LEU A 212 -1.64 -7.82 -17.00
CA LEU A 212 -2.28 -6.51 -16.84
C LEU A 212 -2.13 -5.64 -18.10
N ALA A 213 -0.95 -5.63 -18.72
CA ALA A 213 -0.72 -4.89 -19.95
C ALA A 213 -1.59 -5.39 -21.10
N TRP A 214 -1.71 -6.71 -21.25
CA TRP A 214 -2.57 -7.35 -22.24
C TRP A 214 -4.06 -7.04 -22.00
N LEU A 215 -4.53 -7.13 -20.76
CA LEU A 215 -5.92 -6.78 -20.43
C LEU A 215 -6.21 -5.30 -20.65
N ALA A 216 -5.27 -4.41 -20.31
CA ALA A 216 -5.41 -2.98 -20.51
C ALA A 216 -5.46 -2.65 -22.04
N ALA A 217 -4.60 -3.26 -22.83
CA ALA A 217 -4.61 -3.09 -24.28
C ALA A 217 -5.94 -3.55 -24.92
N ARG A 218 -6.46 -4.71 -24.48
CA ARG A 218 -7.79 -5.20 -24.91
C ARG A 218 -8.91 -4.26 -24.49
N ALA A 219 -8.84 -3.72 -23.29
CA ALA A 219 -9.84 -2.80 -22.77
C ALA A 219 -9.86 -1.46 -23.52
N ASP A 220 -8.70 -1.02 -24.02
CA ASP A 220 -8.58 0.21 -24.83
C ASP A 220 -8.97 0.07 -26.30
N GLY A 221 -9.49 -1.08 -26.71
CA GLY A 221 -9.95 -1.34 -28.08
C GLY A 221 -9.02 -2.24 -28.89
N GLY A 222 -8.17 -3.04 -28.22
CA GLY A 222 -7.22 -3.93 -28.89
C GLY A 222 -5.97 -3.22 -29.41
N PHE A 223 -5.71 -2.03 -28.90
CA PHE A 223 -4.68 -1.15 -29.42
C PHE A 223 -3.26 -1.60 -29.00
N TRP A 224 -2.44 -1.95 -29.98
CA TRP A 224 -1.04 -2.37 -29.87
C TRP A 224 -0.09 -1.44 -30.66
N GLY A 225 -0.39 -0.14 -30.70
CA GLY A 225 0.49 0.80 -31.40
C GLY A 225 1.87 0.90 -30.74
N ALA A 226 2.90 1.12 -31.53
CA ALA A 226 4.25 1.33 -31.03
C ALA A 226 4.30 2.48 -30.01
N PRO A 227 4.95 2.30 -28.83
CA PRO A 227 5.13 3.36 -27.85
C PRO A 227 5.80 4.59 -28.47
N LYS A 228 5.44 5.78 -28.01
CA LYS A 228 6.04 7.05 -28.48
C LYS A 228 6.66 7.80 -27.30
N LEU A 229 7.84 8.37 -27.52
CA LEU A 229 8.53 9.26 -26.57
C LEU A 229 8.31 10.73 -26.97
N THR A 230 7.06 11.10 -27.20
CA THR A 230 6.65 12.48 -27.47
C THR A 230 5.72 12.99 -26.38
N LEU A 231 5.53 14.30 -26.26
CA LEU A 231 4.63 14.96 -25.31
C LEU A 231 3.66 15.89 -26.08
N ARG A 232 3.10 15.37 -27.17
CA ARG A 232 2.22 16.15 -28.07
C ARG A 232 0.78 16.19 -27.61
N SER A 233 0.36 15.25 -26.77
CA SER A 233 -0.99 15.25 -26.23
C SER A 233 -1.21 16.48 -25.32
N PRO A 234 -2.34 17.20 -25.44
CA PRO A 234 -2.66 18.37 -24.63
C PRO A 234 -2.91 18.04 -23.14
N HIS A 235 -2.99 16.75 -22.77
CA HIS A 235 -3.27 16.31 -21.41
C HIS A 235 -2.03 16.25 -20.50
N TRP A 236 -0.81 16.35 -21.06
CA TRP A 236 0.42 16.28 -20.27
C TRP A 236 0.58 17.41 -19.25
N PRO A 237 0.34 18.70 -19.57
CA PRO A 237 0.48 19.78 -18.62
C PRO A 237 -0.45 19.62 -17.40
N GLU A 238 -1.70 19.21 -17.62
CA GLU A 238 -2.66 18.93 -16.56
C GLU A 238 -2.20 17.78 -15.67
N LEU A 239 -1.75 16.67 -16.27
CA LEU A 239 -1.26 15.49 -15.57
C LEU A 239 -0.04 15.84 -14.70
N MET A 240 0.94 16.54 -15.26
CA MET A 240 2.17 16.91 -14.57
C MET A 240 1.93 17.90 -13.42
N GLY A 241 1.06 18.90 -13.65
CA GLY A 241 0.69 19.88 -12.63
C GLY A 241 0.00 19.22 -11.44
N ALA A 242 -0.98 18.35 -11.69
CA ALA A 242 -1.69 17.62 -10.63
C ALA A 242 -0.78 16.63 -9.90
N ALA A 243 0.10 15.92 -10.63
CA ALA A 243 1.07 14.99 -10.03
C ALA A 243 2.04 15.71 -9.09
N GLY A 244 2.56 16.89 -9.49
CA GLY A 244 3.50 17.66 -8.67
C GLY A 244 2.94 18.05 -7.30
N VAL A 245 1.69 18.49 -7.26
CA VAL A 245 1.03 18.87 -5.99
C VAL A 245 0.82 17.66 -5.07
N MET A 246 0.43 16.50 -5.63
CA MET A 246 0.17 15.29 -4.85
C MET A 246 1.46 14.60 -4.37
N LEU A 247 2.58 14.83 -5.06
CA LEU A 247 3.83 14.15 -4.78
C LEU A 247 4.36 14.44 -3.37
N ILE A 248 4.23 15.66 -2.88
CA ILE A 248 4.79 16.09 -1.58
C ILE A 248 4.23 15.24 -0.42
N GLY A 249 2.90 15.18 -0.29
CA GLY A 249 2.27 14.42 0.79
C GLY A 249 2.46 12.90 0.64
N GLN A 250 2.40 12.40 -0.59
CA GLN A 250 2.56 10.98 -0.89
C GLN A 250 3.99 10.51 -0.64
N VAL A 251 4.99 11.29 -1.03
CA VAL A 251 6.40 10.98 -0.78
C VAL A 251 6.67 10.91 0.72
N ALA A 252 6.24 11.91 1.50
CA ALA A 252 6.46 11.91 2.94
C ALA A 252 5.92 10.63 3.61
N MET A 253 4.69 10.24 3.29
CA MET A 253 4.09 9.03 3.87
C MET A 253 4.70 7.73 3.33
N SER A 254 5.15 7.71 2.09
CA SER A 254 5.78 6.52 1.49
C SER A 254 7.17 6.22 2.08
N PHE A 255 7.87 7.23 2.60
CA PHE A 255 9.16 7.06 3.27
C PHE A 255 9.09 6.34 4.61
N VAL A 256 7.91 6.21 5.22
CA VAL A 256 7.74 5.52 6.51
C VAL A 256 8.27 4.08 6.44
N GLY A 257 7.98 3.35 5.36
CA GLY A 257 8.48 1.98 5.16
C GLY A 257 10.01 1.89 5.10
N PRO A 258 10.69 2.61 4.19
CA PRO A 258 12.15 2.69 4.15
C PRO A 258 12.78 3.12 5.48
N LEU A 259 12.19 4.10 6.16
CA LEU A 259 12.67 4.56 7.48
C LEU A 259 12.62 3.43 8.52
N ASP A 260 11.55 2.63 8.52
CA ASP A 260 11.41 1.50 9.43
C ASP A 260 12.41 0.38 9.12
N GLN A 261 12.63 0.09 7.84
CA GLN A 261 13.64 -0.90 7.44
C GLN A 261 15.06 -0.44 7.77
N TYR A 262 15.36 0.85 7.58
CA TYR A 262 16.63 1.43 8.00
C TYR A 262 16.84 1.30 9.51
N ALA A 263 15.81 1.65 10.30
CA ALA A 263 15.87 1.52 11.75
C ALA A 263 16.06 0.04 12.18
N ALA A 264 15.34 -0.88 11.56
CA ALA A 264 15.43 -2.31 11.82
C ALA A 264 16.82 -2.87 11.42
N ALA A 265 17.35 -2.47 10.28
CA ALA A 265 18.70 -2.88 9.83
C ALA A 265 19.80 -2.53 10.86
N ASN A 266 19.64 -1.41 11.57
CA ASN A 266 20.60 -0.99 12.60
C ASN A 266 20.40 -1.68 13.97
N LEU A 267 19.38 -2.52 14.13
CA LEU A 267 19.14 -3.29 15.36
C LEU A 267 19.88 -4.63 15.38
N GLY A 268 20.44 -5.05 14.27
CA GLY A 268 21.18 -6.31 14.13
C GLY A 268 20.36 -7.43 13.48
N ALA A 269 20.83 -8.66 13.64
CA ALA A 269 20.31 -9.84 12.95
C ALA A 269 18.81 -10.07 13.24
N ASN A 270 18.09 -10.48 12.19
CA ASN A 270 16.69 -10.91 12.22
C ASN A 270 15.67 -9.81 12.59
N ALA A 271 16.08 -8.55 12.75
CA ALA A 271 15.17 -7.48 13.10
C ALA A 271 14.22 -7.11 11.96
N ASN A 272 14.71 -7.09 10.71
CA ASN A 272 13.87 -6.84 9.52
C ASN A 272 12.87 -7.97 9.30
N ALA A 273 13.27 -9.23 9.48
CA ALA A 273 12.38 -10.39 9.36
C ALA A 273 11.27 -10.35 10.41
N THR A 274 11.62 -10.13 11.68
CA THR A 274 10.66 -10.04 12.79
C THR A 274 9.68 -8.89 12.58
N LEU A 275 10.18 -7.70 12.22
CA LEU A 275 9.35 -6.54 11.88
C LEU A 275 8.45 -6.82 10.67
N GLY A 276 8.99 -7.51 9.67
CA GLY A 276 8.27 -7.90 8.45
C GLY A 276 7.05 -8.80 8.75
N TYR A 277 7.23 -9.87 9.51
CA TYR A 277 6.12 -10.75 9.90
C TYR A 277 5.06 -10.03 10.74
N ALA A 278 5.47 -9.25 11.74
CA ALA A 278 4.55 -8.46 12.55
C ALA A 278 3.77 -7.44 11.69
N SER A 279 4.44 -6.73 10.77
CA SER A 279 3.83 -5.77 9.85
C SER A 279 2.82 -6.41 8.90
N ARG A 280 3.07 -7.63 8.43
CA ARG A 280 2.14 -8.37 7.56
C ARG A 280 0.84 -8.70 8.29
N LEU A 281 0.92 -9.21 9.52
CA LEU A 281 -0.27 -9.48 10.33
C LEU A 281 -1.05 -8.18 10.62
N LEU A 282 -0.34 -7.14 11.01
CA LEU A 282 -0.94 -5.84 11.27
C LEU A 282 -1.62 -5.27 10.03
N SER A 283 -1.01 -5.40 8.84
CA SER A 283 -1.58 -4.92 7.57
C SER A 283 -2.88 -5.62 7.17
N LEU A 284 -3.07 -6.88 7.57
CA LEU A 284 -4.35 -7.58 7.39
C LEU A 284 -5.45 -6.93 8.23
N LEU A 285 -5.17 -6.64 9.50
CA LEU A 285 -6.12 -6.01 10.42
C LEU A 285 -6.46 -4.58 9.98
N LEU A 286 -5.45 -3.78 9.64
CA LEU A 286 -5.63 -2.43 9.12
C LEU A 286 -6.44 -2.42 7.82
N GLY A 287 -6.19 -3.37 6.93
CA GLY A 287 -6.91 -3.49 5.67
C GLY A 287 -8.39 -3.81 5.82
N ILE A 288 -8.78 -4.63 6.79
CA ILE A 288 -10.20 -4.92 7.08
C ILE A 288 -10.91 -3.64 7.51
N GLY A 289 -10.31 -2.87 8.43
CA GLY A 289 -10.86 -1.59 8.88
C GLY A 289 -10.97 -0.56 7.75
N ALA A 290 -9.92 -0.39 6.94
CA ALA A 290 -9.91 0.57 5.84
C ALA A 290 -11.01 0.29 4.80
N VAL A 291 -11.20 -0.98 4.42
CA VAL A 291 -12.25 -1.38 3.45
C VAL A 291 -13.64 -1.15 4.02
N SER A 292 -13.87 -1.51 5.28
CA SER A 292 -15.18 -1.37 5.93
C SER A 292 -15.58 0.10 6.06
N VAL A 293 -14.66 0.96 6.52
CA VAL A 293 -14.90 2.38 6.75
C VAL A 293 -15.00 3.17 5.44
N GLY A 294 -14.04 3.00 4.52
CA GLY A 294 -14.00 3.77 3.28
C GLY A 294 -15.25 3.57 2.41
N ARG A 295 -15.83 2.38 2.41
CA ARG A 295 -17.05 2.08 1.63
C ARG A 295 -18.33 2.56 2.27
N ALA A 296 -18.41 2.56 3.60
CA ALA A 296 -19.61 2.94 4.32
C ALA A 296 -19.69 4.45 4.56
N ALA A 297 -18.59 5.09 4.92
CA ALA A 297 -18.59 6.49 5.39
C ALA A 297 -18.47 7.51 4.26
N LEU A 298 -17.62 7.25 3.25
CA LEU A 298 -17.34 8.23 2.21
C LEU A 298 -18.57 8.68 1.41
N PRO A 299 -19.45 7.77 0.89
CA PRO A 299 -20.60 8.20 0.11
C PRO A 299 -21.59 9.04 0.93
N VAL A 300 -21.77 8.67 2.20
CA VAL A 300 -22.73 9.38 3.09
C VAL A 300 -22.19 10.77 3.44
N LEU A 301 -20.90 10.88 3.79
CA LEU A 301 -20.30 12.18 4.10
C LEU A 301 -20.26 13.09 2.87
N ALA A 302 -19.95 12.55 1.70
CA ALA A 302 -19.94 13.30 0.46
C ALA A 302 -21.34 13.83 0.07
N ASP A 303 -22.39 13.03 0.23
CA ASP A 303 -23.76 13.43 -0.03
C ASP A 303 -24.25 14.54 0.92
N VAL A 304 -23.99 14.39 2.23
CA VAL A 304 -24.34 15.41 3.23
C VAL A 304 -23.57 16.71 2.98
N GLN A 305 -22.30 16.61 2.61
CA GLN A 305 -21.47 17.77 2.26
C GLN A 305 -21.96 18.46 0.98
N ALA A 306 -22.37 17.71 -0.04
CA ALA A 306 -22.91 18.23 -1.30
C ALA A 306 -24.23 18.98 -1.12
N ARG A 307 -25.03 18.63 -0.09
CA ARG A 307 -26.26 19.35 0.30
C ARG A 307 -25.98 20.64 1.06
N GLY A 308 -24.72 21.01 1.30
CA GLY A 308 -24.32 22.22 2.03
C GLY A 308 -24.42 22.12 3.56
N ASP A 309 -24.85 20.98 4.12
CA ASP A 309 -24.95 20.79 5.57
C ASP A 309 -23.62 20.35 6.18
N THR A 310 -22.68 21.31 6.19
CA THR A 310 -21.31 21.09 6.69
C THR A 310 -21.28 20.78 8.19
N ALA A 311 -22.21 21.33 8.96
CA ALA A 311 -22.32 21.09 10.40
C ALA A 311 -22.72 19.63 10.69
N ARG A 312 -23.69 19.11 9.94
CA ARG A 312 -24.14 17.73 10.05
C ARG A 312 -23.06 16.75 9.57
N ALA A 313 -22.42 17.02 8.44
CA ALA A 313 -21.31 16.19 7.93
C ALA A 313 -20.19 16.07 8.98
N ARG A 314 -19.83 17.19 9.61
CA ARG A 314 -18.84 17.25 10.70
C ARG A 314 -19.27 16.44 11.93
N SER A 315 -20.50 16.67 12.43
CA SER A 315 -21.03 15.96 13.59
C SER A 315 -21.04 14.45 13.35
N MET A 316 -21.47 14.01 12.16
CA MET A 316 -21.45 12.61 11.75
C MET A 316 -20.03 12.06 11.72
N ALA A 317 -19.09 12.76 11.08
CA ALA A 317 -17.71 12.32 10.99
C ALA A 317 -17.06 12.17 12.39
N LEU A 318 -17.31 13.11 13.30
CA LEU A 318 -16.81 13.03 14.68
C LEU A 318 -17.39 11.83 15.44
N LYS A 319 -18.70 11.62 15.37
CA LYS A 319 -19.38 10.47 16.02
C LYS A 319 -18.86 9.14 15.49
N TRP A 320 -18.76 8.99 14.17
CA TRP A 320 -18.25 7.77 13.56
C TRP A 320 -16.75 7.56 13.81
N SER A 321 -15.96 8.64 13.84
CA SER A 321 -14.55 8.57 14.19
C SER A 321 -14.35 8.05 15.61
N LEU A 322 -15.10 8.56 16.60
CA LEU A 322 -15.05 8.07 17.98
C LEU A 322 -15.52 6.62 18.10
N LEU A 323 -16.57 6.23 17.36
CA LEU A 323 -17.01 4.82 17.31
C LEU A 323 -15.91 3.92 16.78
N MET A 324 -15.18 4.37 15.74
CA MET A 324 -14.08 3.62 15.16
C MET A 324 -12.87 3.55 16.11
N VAL A 325 -12.61 4.61 16.89
CA VAL A 325 -11.61 4.58 17.97
C VAL A 325 -11.99 3.52 19.01
N ALA A 326 -13.25 3.49 19.45
CA ALA A 326 -13.73 2.49 20.42
C ALA A 326 -13.63 1.05 19.87
N ALA A 327 -14.03 0.83 18.62
CA ALA A 327 -13.89 -0.46 17.95
C ALA A 327 -12.41 -0.88 17.82
N GLY A 328 -11.52 0.05 17.47
CA GLY A 328 -10.09 -0.17 17.41
C GLY A 328 -9.48 -0.50 18.80
N ALA A 329 -9.94 0.18 19.85
CA ALA A 329 -9.52 -0.13 21.23
C ALA A 329 -9.94 -1.56 21.66
N GLY A 330 -11.16 -1.97 21.31
CA GLY A 330 -11.60 -3.36 21.49
C GLY A 330 -10.74 -4.36 20.72
N ALA A 331 -10.38 -4.03 19.48
CA ALA A 331 -9.48 -4.85 18.67
C ALA A 331 -8.07 -4.92 19.24
N VAL A 332 -7.55 -3.84 19.85
CA VAL A 332 -6.27 -3.85 20.59
C VAL A 332 -6.35 -4.78 21.78
N ALA A 333 -7.38 -4.64 22.63
CA ALA A 333 -7.53 -5.46 23.83
C ALA A 333 -7.56 -6.96 23.48
N LEU A 334 -8.37 -7.32 22.48
CA LEU A 334 -8.46 -8.69 22.00
C LEU A 334 -7.14 -9.16 21.35
N GLY A 335 -6.59 -8.34 20.45
CA GLY A 335 -5.37 -8.68 19.71
C GLY A 335 -4.14 -8.77 20.62
N TRP A 336 -4.06 -7.96 21.68
CA TRP A 336 -2.97 -8.02 22.64
C TRP A 336 -2.88 -9.38 23.35
N VAL A 337 -4.04 -9.91 23.73
CA VAL A 337 -4.14 -11.24 24.37
C VAL A 337 -3.91 -12.34 23.33
N LEU A 338 -4.52 -12.22 22.16
CA LEU A 338 -4.49 -13.26 21.13
C LEU A 338 -3.24 -13.24 20.24
N ALA A 339 -2.39 -12.21 20.31
CA ALA A 339 -1.22 -12.08 19.43
C ALA A 339 -0.32 -13.33 19.42
N PRO A 340 0.10 -13.93 20.57
CA PRO A 340 0.94 -15.13 20.55
C PRO A 340 0.24 -16.31 19.86
N TRP A 341 -1.03 -16.53 20.19
CA TRP A 341 -1.82 -17.59 19.58
C TRP A 341 -2.01 -17.38 18.07
N GLY A 342 -2.31 -16.15 17.65
CA GLY A 342 -2.48 -15.79 16.25
C GLY A 342 -1.20 -15.97 15.44
N VAL A 343 -0.04 -15.57 15.99
CA VAL A 343 1.27 -15.78 15.35
C VAL A 343 1.59 -17.28 15.29
N SER A 344 1.38 -18.02 16.37
CA SER A 344 1.62 -19.46 16.42
C SER A 344 0.78 -20.22 15.38
N VAL A 345 -0.53 -19.97 15.33
CA VAL A 345 -1.43 -20.65 14.38
C VAL A 345 -1.05 -20.35 12.93
N LEU A 346 -0.56 -19.15 12.63
CA LEU A 346 -0.23 -18.77 11.27
C LEU A 346 1.19 -19.17 10.85
N PHE A 347 2.16 -19.06 11.74
CA PHE A 347 3.57 -19.17 11.35
C PHE A 347 4.36 -20.28 12.05
N GLU A 348 4.02 -20.71 13.26
CA GLU A 348 4.81 -21.66 14.06
C GLU A 348 4.78 -23.08 13.47
N ARG A 349 5.55 -23.24 12.39
CA ARG A 349 5.71 -24.51 11.64
C ARG A 349 7.05 -24.52 10.94
N GLY A 350 7.64 -25.71 10.81
CA GLY A 350 8.91 -25.89 10.09
C GLY A 350 10.05 -25.12 10.74
N ALA A 351 10.64 -24.19 10.01
CA ALA A 351 11.76 -23.37 10.49
C ALA A 351 11.35 -22.23 11.44
N PHE A 352 10.05 -21.94 11.57
CA PHE A 352 9.56 -20.86 12.46
C PHE A 352 9.27 -21.44 13.85
N THR A 353 10.13 -21.11 14.81
CA THR A 353 10.12 -21.66 16.17
C THR A 353 9.18 -20.90 17.12
N ALA A 354 8.94 -21.48 18.32
CA ALA A 354 8.20 -20.83 19.40
C ALA A 354 8.89 -19.54 19.88
N GLU A 355 10.22 -19.46 19.82
CA GLU A 355 10.98 -18.25 20.14
C GLU A 355 10.67 -17.14 19.12
N ASN A 356 10.62 -17.48 17.82
CA ASN A 356 10.21 -16.56 16.77
C ASN A 356 8.77 -16.08 16.98
N THR A 357 7.87 -16.98 17.42
CA THR A 357 6.48 -16.64 17.79
C THR A 357 6.45 -15.59 18.88
N ALA A 358 7.21 -15.78 19.94
CA ALA A 358 7.27 -14.83 21.06
C ALA A 358 7.80 -13.47 20.61
N ALA A 359 8.89 -13.45 19.82
CA ALA A 359 9.49 -12.23 19.30
C ALA A 359 8.53 -11.45 18.38
N VAL A 360 7.93 -12.12 17.41
CA VAL A 360 6.97 -11.50 16.47
C VAL A 360 5.71 -11.02 17.19
N ALA A 361 5.17 -11.82 18.13
CA ALA A 361 3.99 -11.44 18.91
C ALA A 361 4.27 -10.21 19.81
N HIS A 362 5.48 -10.13 20.39
CA HIS A 362 5.90 -8.95 21.15
C HIS A 362 5.88 -7.68 20.28
N VAL A 363 6.51 -7.74 19.11
CA VAL A 363 6.54 -6.62 18.16
C VAL A 363 5.14 -6.25 17.67
N LEU A 364 4.32 -7.26 17.34
CA LEU A 364 2.93 -7.07 16.90
C LEU A 364 2.09 -6.32 17.94
N ARG A 365 2.19 -6.68 19.22
CA ARG A 365 1.45 -6.03 20.32
C ARG A 365 1.64 -4.51 20.31
N TRP A 366 2.88 -4.03 20.17
CA TRP A 366 3.15 -2.60 20.11
C TRP A 366 2.60 -1.94 18.83
N GLY A 367 2.58 -2.68 17.75
CA GLY A 367 1.95 -2.23 16.49
C GLY A 367 0.43 -2.15 16.57
N LEU A 368 -0.23 -3.04 17.34
CA LEU A 368 -1.69 -3.02 17.49
C LEU A 368 -2.21 -1.71 18.11
N LEU A 369 -1.41 -1.04 18.93
CA LEU A 369 -1.78 0.23 19.56
C LEU A 369 -2.16 1.34 18.59
N GLN A 370 -1.76 1.23 17.32
CA GLN A 370 -2.16 2.20 16.28
C GLN A 370 -3.62 2.05 15.84
N LEU A 371 -4.27 0.86 16.02
CA LEU A 371 -5.59 0.56 15.46
C LEU A 371 -6.68 1.58 15.79
N PRO A 372 -6.84 2.01 17.07
CA PRO A 372 -7.87 3.00 17.41
C PRO A 372 -7.71 4.30 16.63
N PHE A 373 -6.50 4.81 16.61
CA PHE A 373 -6.18 6.09 16.00
C PHE A 373 -6.23 6.03 14.48
N TYR A 374 -5.70 4.95 13.89
CA TYR A 374 -5.77 4.69 12.46
C TYR A 374 -7.22 4.63 11.99
N PHE A 375 -8.08 3.86 12.66
CA PHE A 375 -9.49 3.74 12.27
C PHE A 375 -10.24 5.07 12.44
N GLY A 376 -9.95 5.83 13.49
CA GLY A 376 -10.50 7.17 13.67
C GLY A 376 -10.09 8.14 12.58
N VAL A 377 -8.81 8.13 12.19
CA VAL A 377 -8.26 8.98 11.12
C VAL A 377 -8.91 8.69 9.77
N LEU A 378 -9.23 7.42 9.46
CA LEU A 378 -9.87 7.06 8.19
C LEU A 378 -11.14 7.87 7.90
N ILE A 379 -11.96 8.14 8.92
CA ILE A 379 -13.18 8.94 8.77
C ILE A 379 -12.83 10.42 8.59
N LEU A 380 -11.92 10.95 9.43
CA LEU A 380 -11.57 12.38 9.44
C LEU A 380 -10.85 12.79 8.15
N VAL A 381 -10.04 11.92 7.58
CA VAL A 381 -9.41 12.11 6.26
C VAL A 381 -10.47 12.29 5.17
N GLN A 382 -11.54 11.48 5.18
CA GLN A 382 -12.61 11.60 4.20
C GLN A 382 -13.38 12.93 4.35
N LEU A 383 -13.59 13.38 5.59
CA LEU A 383 -14.20 14.68 5.85
C LEU A 383 -13.35 15.82 5.27
N LEU A 384 -12.04 15.85 5.56
CA LEU A 384 -11.15 16.90 5.07
C LEU A 384 -10.99 16.85 3.54
N ALA A 385 -10.93 15.66 2.97
CA ALA A 385 -10.89 15.46 1.53
C ALA A 385 -12.16 16.00 0.84
N SER A 386 -13.36 15.75 1.40
CA SER A 386 -14.62 16.31 0.89
C SER A 386 -14.69 17.84 0.99
N GLN A 387 -13.89 18.46 1.87
CA GLN A 387 -13.74 19.90 2.03
C GLN A 387 -12.57 20.49 1.20
N ASN A 388 -11.90 19.69 0.37
CA ASN A 388 -10.73 20.09 -0.44
C ASN A 388 -9.55 20.64 0.39
N ARG A 389 -9.41 20.25 1.68
CA ARG A 389 -8.35 20.73 2.58
C ARG A 389 -7.03 19.99 2.41
N TYR A 390 -6.60 19.76 1.17
CA TYR A 390 -5.40 18.95 0.86
C TYR A 390 -4.10 19.52 1.41
N ARG A 391 -3.96 20.85 1.51
CA ARG A 391 -2.76 21.49 2.09
C ARG A 391 -2.57 21.13 3.56
N ILE A 392 -3.65 21.11 4.34
CA ILE A 392 -3.61 20.72 5.75
C ILE A 392 -3.27 19.22 5.87
N MET A 393 -3.88 18.39 5.04
CA MET A 393 -3.59 16.95 5.00
C MET A 393 -2.11 16.70 4.70
N ALA A 394 -1.52 17.43 3.75
CA ALA A 394 -0.10 17.33 3.42
C ALA A 394 0.80 17.79 4.59
N ALA A 395 0.44 18.87 5.27
CA ALA A 395 1.19 19.35 6.44
C ALA A 395 1.16 18.31 7.59
N ILE A 396 -0.01 17.69 7.85
CA ILE A 396 -0.13 16.61 8.84
C ILE A 396 0.73 15.41 8.42
N ALA A 397 0.77 15.03 7.14
CA ALA A 397 1.59 13.95 6.64
C ALA A 397 3.09 14.19 6.88
N VAL A 398 3.57 15.41 6.62
CA VAL A 398 4.96 15.80 6.88
C VAL A 398 5.27 15.78 8.38
N ALA A 399 4.37 16.32 9.23
CA ALA A 399 4.53 16.29 10.68
C ALA A 399 4.57 14.85 11.23
N ASN A 400 3.72 13.98 10.71
CA ASN A 400 3.69 12.54 11.05
C ASN A 400 5.02 11.88 10.71
N PHE A 401 5.55 12.12 9.50
CA PHE A 401 6.84 11.59 9.08
C PHE A 401 7.98 12.09 9.97
N ALA A 402 8.03 13.40 10.26
CA ALA A 402 9.04 13.99 11.11
C ALA A 402 9.00 13.40 12.54
N LEU A 403 7.81 13.29 13.14
CA LEU A 403 7.66 12.65 14.44
C LEU A 403 8.11 11.18 14.41
N LYS A 404 7.71 10.43 13.37
CA LYS A 404 8.09 9.03 13.21
C LYS A 404 9.61 8.88 13.12
N ALA A 405 10.29 9.75 12.37
CA ALA A 405 11.75 9.74 12.24
C ALA A 405 12.41 9.95 13.61
N VAL A 406 11.97 10.96 14.36
CA VAL A 406 12.50 11.23 15.71
C VAL A 406 12.22 10.07 16.66
N LEU A 407 11.00 9.53 16.66
CA LEU A 407 10.64 8.43 17.55
C LEU A 407 11.42 7.15 17.23
N ASN A 408 11.70 6.85 15.96
CA ASN A 408 12.53 5.71 15.60
C ASN A 408 13.94 5.83 16.16
N THR A 409 14.57 7.01 16.11
CA THR A 409 15.93 7.21 16.67
C THR A 409 15.96 7.05 18.20
N VAL A 410 14.85 7.33 18.89
CA VAL A 410 14.76 7.24 20.35
C VAL A 410 14.32 5.87 20.84
N LEU A 411 13.31 5.30 20.20
CA LEU A 411 12.65 4.08 20.68
C LEU A 411 13.28 2.79 20.14
N ALA A 412 13.77 2.78 18.88
CA ALA A 412 14.35 1.58 18.32
C ALA A 412 15.59 1.09 19.09
N PRO A 413 16.56 1.93 19.52
CA PRO A 413 17.69 1.48 20.29
C PRO A 413 17.31 0.93 21.69
N ARG A 414 16.17 1.37 22.26
CA ARG A 414 15.73 0.97 23.61
C ARG A 414 14.82 -0.26 23.63
N MET A 415 14.01 -0.42 22.59
CA MET A 415 12.94 -1.44 22.52
C MET A 415 13.06 -2.38 21.33
N GLY A 416 14.11 -2.24 20.52
CA GLY A 416 14.27 -3.04 19.30
C GLY A 416 13.17 -2.78 18.28
N ALA A 417 12.78 -3.82 17.55
CA ALA A 417 11.70 -3.74 16.55
C ALA A 417 10.34 -3.34 17.14
N ALA A 418 10.09 -3.63 18.43
CA ALA A 418 8.89 -3.18 19.14
C ALA A 418 8.84 -1.64 19.26
N GLY A 419 10.01 -0.99 19.43
CA GLY A 419 10.11 0.47 19.45
C GLY A 419 9.75 1.11 18.11
N ILE A 420 10.09 0.48 16.98
CA ILE A 420 9.69 0.93 15.64
C ILE A 420 8.16 0.89 15.49
N MET A 421 7.54 -0.18 15.96
CA MET A 421 6.07 -0.32 15.94
C MET A 421 5.38 0.67 16.87
N LEU A 422 5.92 0.90 18.06
CA LEU A 422 5.42 1.91 18.99
C LEU A 422 5.54 3.31 18.38
N ALA A 423 6.64 3.63 17.71
CA ALA A 423 6.81 4.90 17.01
C ALA A 423 5.73 5.13 15.95
N THR A 424 5.35 4.07 15.20
CA THR A 424 4.21 4.13 14.26
C THR A 424 2.89 4.38 15.00
N SER A 425 2.67 3.71 16.12
CA SER A 425 1.47 3.89 16.93
C SER A 425 1.34 5.33 17.45
N LEU A 426 2.43 5.91 17.97
CA LEU A 426 2.47 7.30 18.42
C LEU A 426 2.31 8.31 17.27
N MET A 427 2.84 8.01 16.09
CA MET A 427 2.60 8.80 14.88
C MET A 427 1.10 8.85 14.55
N TYR A 428 0.37 7.74 14.66
CA TYR A 428 -1.09 7.74 14.44
C TYR A 428 -1.87 8.45 15.56
N VAL A 429 -1.38 8.47 16.80
CA VAL A 429 -1.93 9.32 17.87
C VAL A 429 -1.86 10.80 17.48
N LEU A 430 -0.68 11.28 17.05
CA LEU A 430 -0.52 12.65 16.56
C LEU A 430 -1.42 12.92 15.36
N SER A 431 -1.42 12.01 14.39
CA SER A 431 -2.27 12.10 13.21
C SER A 431 -3.73 12.32 13.60
N PHE A 432 -4.25 11.45 14.48
CA PHE A 432 -5.62 11.54 14.96
C PHE A 432 -5.89 12.86 15.67
N ALA A 433 -5.01 13.29 16.58
CA ALA A 433 -5.14 14.55 17.29
C ALA A 433 -5.18 15.76 16.35
N CYS A 434 -4.30 15.79 15.33
CA CYS A 434 -4.26 16.87 14.34
C CYS A 434 -5.55 16.89 13.48
N TYR A 435 -5.97 15.73 12.94
CA TYR A 435 -7.20 15.66 12.15
C TYR A 435 -8.44 16.01 12.99
N LEU A 436 -8.50 15.55 14.24
CA LEU A 436 -9.58 15.86 15.16
C LEU A 436 -9.62 17.36 15.46
N ALA A 437 -8.49 17.97 15.78
CA ALA A 437 -8.40 19.41 16.05
C ALA A 437 -8.88 20.25 14.85
N VAL A 438 -8.48 19.88 13.64
CA VAL A 438 -8.93 20.55 12.41
C VAL A 438 -10.42 20.34 12.18
N ALA A 439 -10.93 19.12 12.40
CA ALA A 439 -12.35 18.81 12.28
C ALA A 439 -13.19 19.53 13.33
N MET A 440 -12.68 19.81 14.53
CA MET A 440 -13.38 20.57 15.58
C MET A 440 -13.41 22.08 15.35
N ARG A 441 -12.49 22.66 14.60
CA ARG A 441 -12.53 24.11 14.28
C ARG A 441 -13.73 24.39 13.39
N LYS A 442 -14.55 25.39 13.75
CA LYS A 442 -15.63 25.86 12.87
C LYS A 442 -15.00 26.34 11.55
N ALA A 443 -15.59 25.95 10.44
CA ALA A 443 -15.20 26.55 9.16
C ALA A 443 -15.51 28.05 9.25
N GLU A 444 -14.50 28.90 9.12
CA GLU A 444 -14.74 30.32 8.86
C GLU A 444 -15.50 30.40 7.53
N PRO A 445 -16.55 31.25 7.46
CA PRO A 445 -17.21 31.50 6.19
C PRO A 445 -16.12 31.96 5.20
N LYS A 446 -16.09 31.35 4.01
CA LYS A 446 -15.30 31.93 2.91
C LYS A 446 -15.85 33.33 2.71
N GLU A 447 -15.05 34.36 3.02
CA GLU A 447 -15.27 35.66 2.44
C GLU A 447 -15.35 35.48 0.94
N ALA A 448 -16.47 35.89 0.39
CA ALA A 448 -16.71 35.87 -1.05
C ALA A 448 -15.82 36.95 -1.66
N ASP A 449 -14.75 36.51 -2.35
CA ASP A 449 -14.04 37.31 -3.35
C ASP A 449 -14.64 37.05 -4.74
#